data_28130f8f83a364bfb771f2257c711d2a
#
_entry.id   28130f8f83a364bfb771f2257c711d2a
#
_cell.length_a   1.000
_cell.length_b   1.000
_cell.length_c   1.000
_cell.angle_alpha   90.00
_cell.angle_beta   90.00
_cell.angle_gamma   90.00
#
_symmetry.space_group_name_H-M   'P 1'
#
loop_
_entity.id
_entity.type
_entity.pdbx_description
1 polymer ?
#
loop_
_entity_poly.entity_id
_entity_poly.type
_entity_poly.pdbx_seq_one_letter_code
_entity_poly.pdbx_strand_id
1 'polypeptide(L)'
;LLKKLMIFAFAMSILSGCSHIKAIDQPQGTLKNNADVVDIHGSVSNLFKMDDFVKKVNEKENVSISISHYTIEGDPIYHNIKYRDGKFELQYDTTQDKFGAGKVTTYSCENFEKTETNTEMKYTLKGCSGEVKSIDVIYLSYDVSRQDLFQFQLKYGDNQANEINTIDMKLVKDLKNGQMLGVSDFQLMNEERQKIYKKMVLSNYLSEKKFATCTEKPDFYLKVKINGAVREYNWSDCTNNEDNKIMTDLANTIIEIVNTRLVENKDL
;
A
#
# COMPACT_ATOMS: atom_id res chain seq x y z
N LEU A 1 -54.29 29.45 52.03
CA LEU A 1 -53.80 28.24 51.37
C LEU A 1 -52.83 28.62 50.25
N LEU A 2 -51.49 28.66 50.56
CA LEU A 2 -50.40 28.98 49.60
C LEU A 2 -49.98 27.70 48.90
N LYS A 3 -50.16 27.65 47.56
CA LYS A 3 -49.52 26.63 46.72
C LYS A 3 -48.18 27.18 46.23
N LYS A 4 -47.10 26.59 46.70
CA LYS A 4 -45.74 26.83 46.21
C LYS A 4 -45.58 26.22 44.81
N LEU A 5 -45.31 27.05 43.82
CA LEU A 5 -44.95 26.67 42.47
C LEU A 5 -43.42 26.43 42.43
N MET A 6 -43.01 25.19 42.31
CA MET A 6 -41.59 24.81 42.13
C MET A 6 -41.25 24.80 40.66
N ILE A 7 -40.49 25.80 40.23
CA ILE A 7 -39.96 25.89 38.87
C ILE A 7 -38.69 25.01 38.83
N PHE A 8 -38.77 23.91 38.11
CA PHE A 8 -37.61 23.04 37.79
C PHE A 8 -36.93 23.64 36.57
N ALA A 9 -35.80 24.31 36.77
CA ALA A 9 -34.93 24.75 35.67
C ALA A 9 -34.12 23.54 35.21
N PHE A 10 -34.50 22.95 34.05
CA PHE A 10 -33.74 21.91 33.39
C PHE A 10 -32.57 22.57 32.63
N ALA A 11 -31.40 22.54 33.23
CA ALA A 11 -30.14 22.95 32.58
C ALA A 11 -29.77 21.93 31.56
N MET A 12 -30.01 22.22 30.27
CA MET A 12 -29.62 21.42 29.13
C MET A 12 -28.13 21.71 28.84
N SER A 13 -27.26 20.90 29.45
CA SER A 13 -25.83 20.89 29.13
C SER A 13 -25.62 20.26 27.75
N ILE A 14 -25.36 21.10 26.77
CA ILE A 14 -24.91 20.72 25.43
C ILE A 14 -23.46 20.21 25.58
N LEU A 15 -23.27 18.90 25.67
CA LEU A 15 -21.98 18.25 25.53
C LEU A 15 -21.59 18.31 24.06
N SER A 16 -20.81 19.34 23.69
CA SER A 16 -20.08 19.37 22.43
C SER A 16 -19.00 18.31 22.47
N GLY A 17 -19.35 17.09 22.10
CA GLY A 17 -18.38 16.03 21.86
C GLY A 17 -17.65 16.32 20.55
N CYS A 18 -16.52 17.03 20.60
CA CYS A 18 -15.51 16.94 19.56
C CYS A 18 -14.95 15.52 19.59
N SER A 19 -15.50 14.63 18.77
CA SER A 19 -14.86 13.38 18.45
C SER A 19 -13.63 13.68 17.59
N HIS A 20 -12.47 13.88 18.22
CA HIS A 20 -11.21 13.67 17.55
C HIS A 20 -11.18 12.20 17.13
N ILE A 21 -11.45 11.92 15.86
CA ILE A 21 -11.10 10.66 15.24
C ILE A 21 -9.56 10.63 15.29
N LYS A 22 -9.01 10.01 16.34
CA LYS A 22 -7.61 9.63 16.36
C LYS A 22 -7.42 8.73 15.17
N ALA A 23 -6.48 9.10 14.29
CA ALA A 23 -5.90 8.16 13.35
C ALA A 23 -5.63 6.88 14.15
N ILE A 24 -6.04 5.74 13.61
CA ILE A 24 -5.74 4.44 14.21
C ILE A 24 -4.21 4.36 14.25
N ASP A 25 -3.63 4.66 15.42
CA ASP A 25 -2.25 4.35 15.72
C ASP A 25 -2.16 2.83 15.64
N GLN A 26 -1.64 2.34 14.53
CA GLN A 26 -1.20 0.94 14.47
C GLN A 26 -0.18 0.75 15.60
N PRO A 27 -0.26 -0.31 16.40
CA PRO A 27 0.70 -0.53 17.46
C PRO A 27 2.10 -0.65 16.83
N GLN A 28 2.88 0.41 16.94
CA GLN A 28 4.31 0.43 16.59
C GLN A 28 5.11 -0.29 17.69
N GLY A 29 4.81 -1.58 17.90
CA GLY A 29 5.79 -2.47 18.47
C GLY A 29 6.84 -2.69 17.37
N THR A 30 8.12 -2.45 17.64
CA THR A 30 9.23 -2.89 16.81
C THR A 30 9.08 -4.41 16.62
N LEU A 31 8.36 -4.79 15.57
CA LEU A 31 8.15 -6.18 15.21
C LEU A 31 9.53 -6.73 14.85
N LYS A 32 10.17 -7.45 15.77
CA LYS A 32 11.34 -8.28 15.48
C LYS A 32 10.88 -9.42 14.60
N ASN A 33 10.66 -9.11 13.32
CA ASN A 33 10.23 -10.07 12.34
C ASN A 33 11.42 -10.41 11.45
N ASN A 34 11.86 -11.67 11.53
CA ASN A 34 12.92 -12.21 10.69
C ASN A 34 12.36 -12.79 9.38
N ALA A 35 11.07 -12.59 9.08
CA ALA A 35 10.49 -13.08 7.84
C ALA A 35 11.00 -12.27 6.64
N ASP A 36 11.13 -12.96 5.51
CA ASP A 36 11.59 -12.33 4.26
C ASP A 36 10.58 -11.32 3.73
N VAL A 37 9.29 -11.67 3.80
CA VAL A 37 8.16 -10.86 3.36
C VAL A 37 7.22 -10.63 4.53
N VAL A 38 6.70 -9.43 4.66
CA VAL A 38 5.77 -9.05 5.74
C VAL A 38 4.51 -8.49 5.12
N ASP A 39 3.37 -9.10 5.45
CA ASP A 39 2.04 -8.65 5.06
C ASP A 39 1.26 -8.15 6.28
N ILE A 40 0.91 -6.88 6.28
CA ILE A 40 0.05 -6.25 7.30
C ILE A 40 -1.21 -5.76 6.59
N HIS A 41 -2.23 -6.60 6.53
CA HIS A 41 -3.54 -6.28 5.95
C HIS A 41 -3.46 -5.77 4.50
N GLY A 42 -2.62 -6.42 3.67
CA GLY A 42 -2.41 -6.04 2.26
C GLY A 42 -1.36 -4.94 2.05
N SER A 43 -0.73 -4.45 3.11
CA SER A 43 0.51 -3.65 3.04
C SER A 43 1.69 -4.62 3.07
N VAL A 44 2.22 -4.97 1.89
CA VAL A 44 3.27 -6.01 1.77
C VAL A 44 4.63 -5.37 1.58
N SER A 45 5.52 -5.63 2.55
CA SER A 45 6.92 -5.22 2.49
C SER A 45 7.78 -6.32 1.87
N ASN A 46 8.81 -5.92 1.13
CA ASN A 46 9.75 -6.80 0.44
C ASN A 46 9.09 -7.75 -0.58
N LEU A 47 8.02 -7.32 -1.24
CA LEU A 47 7.30 -8.13 -2.22
C LEU A 47 8.21 -8.67 -3.33
N PHE A 48 9.28 -7.95 -3.70
CA PHE A 48 10.26 -8.37 -4.70
C PHE A 48 10.92 -9.72 -4.37
N LYS A 49 11.02 -10.09 -3.08
CA LYS A 49 11.56 -11.41 -2.67
C LYS A 49 10.65 -12.56 -3.11
N MET A 50 9.34 -12.32 -3.28
CA MET A 50 8.44 -13.31 -3.88
C MET A 50 8.77 -13.55 -5.35
N ASP A 51 9.09 -12.50 -6.10
CA ASP A 51 9.50 -12.63 -7.51
C ASP A 51 10.86 -13.33 -7.63
N ASP A 52 11.82 -13.02 -6.74
CA ASP A 52 13.10 -13.73 -6.66
C ASP A 52 12.92 -15.22 -6.32
N PHE A 53 12.00 -15.52 -5.41
CA PHE A 53 11.64 -16.91 -5.08
C PHE A 53 11.08 -17.63 -6.29
N VAL A 54 10.10 -17.04 -7.00
CA VAL A 54 9.53 -17.61 -8.24
C VAL A 54 10.61 -17.84 -9.30
N LYS A 55 11.51 -16.89 -9.47
CA LYS A 55 12.62 -17.02 -10.43
C LYS A 55 13.48 -18.24 -10.13
N LYS A 56 13.92 -18.40 -8.87
CA LYS A 56 14.74 -19.55 -8.43
C LYS A 56 14.00 -20.88 -8.58
N VAL A 57 12.70 -20.92 -8.28
CA VAL A 57 11.85 -22.10 -8.51
C VAL A 57 11.84 -22.48 -9.99
N ASN A 58 11.68 -21.51 -10.91
CA ASN A 58 11.71 -21.75 -12.35
C ASN A 58 13.08 -22.25 -12.84
N GLU A 59 14.16 -21.81 -12.19
CA GLU A 59 15.53 -22.27 -12.41
C GLU A 59 15.80 -23.64 -11.74
N LYS A 60 14.79 -24.22 -11.05
CA LYS A 60 14.87 -25.50 -10.30
C LYS A 60 15.91 -25.49 -9.17
N GLU A 61 16.18 -24.32 -8.62
CA GLU A 61 17.06 -24.16 -7.47
C GLU A 61 16.32 -24.48 -6.17
N ASN A 62 16.96 -25.21 -5.26
CA ASN A 62 16.44 -25.39 -3.91
C ASN A 62 16.43 -24.06 -3.18
N VAL A 63 15.26 -23.60 -2.78
CA VAL A 63 15.07 -22.28 -2.18
C VAL A 63 13.99 -22.31 -1.10
N SER A 64 14.06 -21.39 -0.15
CA SER A 64 13.01 -21.17 0.85
C SER A 64 12.70 -19.70 0.99
N ILE A 65 11.47 -19.41 1.41
CA ILE A 65 11.00 -18.06 1.75
C ILE A 65 10.08 -18.13 2.97
N SER A 66 10.18 -17.11 3.83
CA SER A 66 9.32 -16.93 4.99
C SER A 66 8.44 -15.70 4.80
N ILE A 67 7.15 -15.86 5.06
CA ILE A 67 6.16 -14.78 5.00
C ILE A 67 5.50 -14.68 6.37
N SER A 68 5.38 -13.47 6.90
CA SER A 68 4.57 -13.24 8.09
C SER A 68 3.34 -12.42 7.72
N HIS A 69 2.19 -12.91 8.13
CA HIS A 69 0.91 -12.20 8.09
C HIS A 69 0.54 -11.77 9.50
N TYR A 70 -0.04 -10.59 9.63
CA TYR A 70 -0.49 -10.09 10.92
C TYR A 70 -2.01 -10.12 11.01
N THR A 71 -2.52 -10.65 12.13
CA THR A 71 -3.96 -10.58 12.46
C THR A 71 -4.36 -9.15 12.81
N ILE A 72 -5.66 -8.88 12.92
CA ILE A 72 -6.18 -7.56 13.33
C ILE A 72 -5.68 -7.19 14.73
N GLU A 73 -5.46 -8.18 15.58
CA GLU A 73 -4.94 -8.04 16.94
C GLU A 73 -3.41 -7.82 16.97
N GLY A 74 -2.74 -7.97 15.81
CA GLY A 74 -1.30 -7.78 15.65
C GLY A 74 -0.46 -9.03 15.96
N ASP A 75 -1.07 -10.21 16.06
CA ASP A 75 -0.36 -11.46 16.24
C ASP A 75 0.13 -12.02 14.89
N PRO A 76 1.37 -12.54 14.80
CA PRO A 76 1.91 -13.04 13.55
C PRO A 76 1.48 -14.49 13.26
N ILE A 77 1.20 -14.75 11.99
CA ILE A 77 1.03 -16.07 11.40
C ILE A 77 2.13 -16.24 10.35
N TYR A 78 2.85 -17.37 10.38
CA TYR A 78 3.96 -17.59 9.45
C TYR A 78 3.62 -18.63 8.38
N HIS A 79 3.95 -18.29 7.14
CA HIS A 79 4.03 -19.21 6.02
C HIS A 79 5.51 -19.43 5.66
N ASN A 80 6.07 -20.57 6.03
CA ASN A 80 7.42 -20.94 5.65
C ASN A 80 7.35 -21.93 4.48
N ILE A 81 7.79 -21.50 3.30
CA ILE A 81 7.72 -22.25 2.06
C ILE A 81 9.12 -22.75 1.69
N LYS A 82 9.25 -24.03 1.40
CA LYS A 82 10.47 -24.63 0.86
C LYS A 82 10.16 -25.27 -0.48
N TYR A 83 11.01 -25.02 -1.46
CA TYR A 83 11.03 -25.72 -2.73
C TYR A 83 12.29 -26.62 -2.78
N ARG A 84 12.10 -27.91 -2.95
CA ARG A 84 13.17 -28.90 -3.07
C ARG A 84 12.74 -30.02 -4.00
N ASP A 85 13.62 -30.39 -4.93
CA ASP A 85 13.45 -31.56 -5.82
C ASP A 85 12.08 -31.54 -6.56
N GLY A 86 11.64 -30.36 -6.98
CA GLY A 86 10.39 -30.18 -7.72
C GLY A 86 9.11 -30.18 -6.87
N LYS A 87 9.22 -30.16 -5.54
CA LYS A 87 8.08 -30.14 -4.62
C LYS A 87 8.13 -28.96 -3.68
N PHE A 88 6.94 -28.53 -3.26
CA PHE A 88 6.77 -27.46 -2.27
C PHE A 88 6.33 -28.06 -0.94
N GLU A 89 6.94 -27.59 0.14
CA GLU A 89 6.49 -27.80 1.52
C GLU A 89 6.11 -26.45 2.11
N LEU A 90 4.86 -26.28 2.54
CA LEU A 90 4.40 -25.14 3.32
C LEU A 90 4.25 -25.56 4.78
N GLN A 91 4.97 -24.91 5.66
CA GLN A 91 4.72 -24.93 7.09
C GLN A 91 3.88 -23.70 7.45
N TYR A 92 2.61 -23.94 7.80
CA TYR A 92 1.65 -22.92 8.26
C TYR A 92 1.66 -22.91 9.79
N ASP A 93 2.19 -21.85 10.38
CA ASP A 93 2.44 -21.75 11.81
C ASP A 93 1.58 -20.63 12.43
N THR A 94 0.62 -21.02 13.27
CA THR A 94 -0.26 -20.15 14.04
C THR A 94 0.07 -20.16 15.53
N THR A 95 1.23 -20.65 15.96
CA THR A 95 1.58 -20.78 17.38
C THR A 95 1.72 -19.44 18.10
N GLN A 96 1.94 -18.37 17.37
CA GLN A 96 2.03 -17.00 17.91
C GLN A 96 0.70 -16.23 17.85
N ASP A 97 -0.31 -16.79 17.20
CA ASP A 97 -1.67 -16.24 17.18
C ASP A 97 -2.43 -16.66 18.46
N LYS A 98 -2.63 -15.72 19.36
CA LYS A 98 -3.26 -15.95 20.66
C LYS A 98 -4.74 -16.34 20.56
N PHE A 99 -5.39 -15.99 19.47
CA PHE A 99 -6.80 -16.24 19.21
C PHE A 99 -7.03 -17.36 18.19
N GLY A 100 -5.95 -17.85 17.56
CA GLY A 100 -5.98 -18.90 16.55
C GLY A 100 -5.89 -20.31 17.13
N ALA A 101 -5.61 -21.27 16.23
CA ALA A 101 -5.54 -22.69 16.59
C ALA A 101 -4.26 -23.06 17.38
N GLY A 102 -3.27 -22.18 17.45
CA GLY A 102 -2.01 -22.40 18.19
C GLY A 102 -1.20 -23.61 17.73
N LYS A 103 -1.21 -23.93 16.42
CA LYS A 103 -0.58 -25.14 15.87
C LYS A 103 0.24 -24.87 14.64
N VAL A 104 1.12 -25.81 14.32
CA VAL A 104 1.82 -25.91 13.06
C VAL A 104 1.15 -26.97 12.18
N THR A 105 0.84 -26.61 10.93
CA THR A 105 0.30 -27.54 9.93
C THR A 105 1.23 -27.55 8.71
N THR A 106 1.58 -28.74 8.21
CA THR A 106 2.44 -28.88 7.03
C THR A 106 1.63 -29.38 5.84
N TYR A 107 1.79 -28.73 4.70
CA TYR A 107 1.20 -29.09 3.42
C TYR A 107 2.32 -29.42 2.43
N SER A 108 2.16 -30.52 1.66
CA SER A 108 2.97 -30.79 0.48
C SER A 108 2.17 -30.37 -0.75
N CYS A 109 2.74 -29.50 -1.59
CA CYS A 109 2.06 -28.96 -2.77
C CYS A 109 2.88 -29.22 -4.03
N GLU A 110 2.20 -29.27 -5.18
CA GLU A 110 2.81 -29.61 -6.46
C GLU A 110 3.30 -28.39 -7.24
N ASN A 111 2.57 -27.27 -7.15
CA ASN A 111 2.83 -26.09 -7.95
C ASN A 111 2.79 -24.80 -7.13
N PHE A 112 3.49 -23.78 -7.63
CA PHE A 112 3.48 -22.43 -7.13
C PHE A 112 3.25 -21.47 -8.29
N GLU A 113 2.21 -20.64 -8.22
CA GLU A 113 1.82 -19.75 -9.31
C GLU A 113 1.74 -18.29 -8.84
N LYS A 114 2.21 -17.40 -9.70
CA LYS A 114 1.87 -15.96 -9.62
C LYS A 114 0.80 -15.67 -10.65
N THR A 115 -0.33 -15.14 -10.21
CA THR A 115 -1.37 -14.60 -11.09
C THR A 115 -1.51 -13.11 -10.86
N GLU A 116 -1.63 -12.34 -11.93
CA GLU A 116 -1.76 -10.89 -11.88
C GLU A 116 -2.77 -10.41 -12.91
N THR A 117 -3.68 -9.55 -12.47
CA THR A 117 -4.68 -8.86 -13.30
C THR A 117 -4.53 -7.36 -13.17
N ASN A 118 -5.45 -6.60 -13.72
CA ASN A 118 -5.49 -5.15 -13.53
C ASN A 118 -5.88 -4.74 -12.10
N THR A 119 -6.52 -5.63 -11.32
CA THR A 119 -7.14 -5.31 -10.04
C THR A 119 -6.61 -6.13 -8.86
N GLU A 120 -5.88 -7.22 -9.12
CA GLU A 120 -5.34 -8.08 -8.05
C GLU A 120 -4.09 -8.84 -8.49
N MET A 121 -3.30 -9.27 -7.51
CA MET A 121 -2.19 -10.18 -7.66
C MET A 121 -2.22 -11.23 -6.54
N LYS A 122 -1.88 -12.48 -6.90
CA LYS A 122 -1.80 -13.61 -5.97
C LYS A 122 -0.53 -14.42 -6.20
N TYR A 123 -0.01 -14.94 -5.11
CA TYR A 123 0.95 -16.03 -5.11
C TYR A 123 0.28 -17.22 -4.43
N THR A 124 0.13 -18.32 -5.15
CA THR A 124 -0.73 -19.45 -4.74
C THR A 124 0.02 -20.78 -4.85
N LEU A 125 0.00 -21.57 -3.77
CA LEU A 125 0.36 -22.97 -3.78
C LEU A 125 -0.83 -23.79 -4.26
N LYS A 126 -0.61 -24.75 -5.17
CA LYS A 126 -1.65 -25.61 -5.74
C LYS A 126 -1.29 -27.08 -5.66
N GLY A 127 -2.32 -27.94 -5.75
CA GLY A 127 -2.16 -29.39 -5.60
C GLY A 127 -1.69 -29.77 -4.21
N CYS A 128 -2.16 -29.07 -3.19
CA CYS A 128 -1.75 -29.32 -1.81
C CYS A 128 -2.39 -30.59 -1.24
N SER A 129 -1.66 -31.26 -0.32
CA SER A 129 -2.13 -32.43 0.41
C SER A 129 -3.28 -32.09 1.35
N GLY A 130 -4.14 -33.09 1.65
CA GLY A 130 -5.29 -32.91 2.53
C GLY A 130 -6.52 -32.34 1.83
N GLU A 131 -7.39 -31.65 2.57
CA GLU A 131 -8.65 -31.11 2.06
C GLU A 131 -8.46 -29.81 1.29
N VAL A 132 -7.51 -28.97 1.71
CA VAL A 132 -7.20 -27.67 1.11
C VAL A 132 -6.30 -27.88 -0.10
N LYS A 133 -6.82 -27.72 -1.32
CA LYS A 133 -6.09 -27.96 -2.57
C LYS A 133 -5.32 -26.77 -3.10
N SER A 134 -5.63 -25.57 -2.60
CA SER A 134 -5.02 -24.33 -3.04
C SER A 134 -4.90 -23.37 -1.86
N ILE A 135 -3.73 -22.74 -1.70
CA ILE A 135 -3.43 -21.83 -0.59
C ILE A 135 -2.83 -20.54 -1.15
N ASP A 136 -3.55 -19.43 -1.04
CA ASP A 136 -3.01 -18.12 -1.36
C ASP A 136 -2.05 -17.72 -0.24
N VAL A 137 -0.77 -17.58 -0.57
CA VAL A 137 0.28 -17.20 0.39
C VAL A 137 0.54 -15.70 0.41
N ILE A 138 0.19 -14.99 -0.66
CA ILE A 138 0.06 -13.53 -0.74
C ILE A 138 -1.14 -13.21 -1.62
N TYR A 139 -1.97 -12.29 -1.18
CA TYR A 139 -3.05 -11.69 -1.95
C TYR A 139 -3.00 -10.18 -1.83
N LEU A 140 -2.87 -9.50 -2.96
CA LEU A 140 -2.93 -8.04 -3.05
C LEU A 140 -4.11 -7.63 -3.93
N SER A 141 -5.03 -6.86 -3.36
CA SER A 141 -6.07 -6.18 -4.13
C SER A 141 -5.68 -4.73 -4.36
N TYR A 142 -5.71 -4.31 -5.60
CA TYR A 142 -5.50 -2.91 -6.01
C TYR A 142 -6.61 -2.41 -6.93
N ASP A 143 -7.84 -2.89 -6.71
CA ASP A 143 -9.03 -2.42 -7.40
C ASP A 143 -9.46 -1.05 -6.84
N VAL A 144 -9.22 0.00 -7.61
CA VAL A 144 -9.55 1.38 -7.21
C VAL A 144 -11.06 1.61 -7.11
N SER A 145 -11.88 0.81 -7.80
CA SER A 145 -13.35 0.94 -7.75
C SER A 145 -13.94 0.54 -6.40
N ARG A 146 -13.18 -0.21 -5.60
CA ARG A 146 -13.55 -0.63 -4.24
C ARG A 146 -13.18 0.38 -3.16
N GLN A 147 -12.59 1.52 -3.54
CA GLN A 147 -12.23 2.57 -2.61
C GLN A 147 -13.29 3.67 -2.62
N ASP A 148 -13.81 4.03 -1.45
CA ASP A 148 -14.78 5.12 -1.30
C ASP A 148 -14.16 6.46 -1.72
N LEU A 149 -12.88 6.64 -1.39
CA LEU A 149 -12.11 7.83 -1.76
C LEU A 149 -10.68 7.42 -2.15
N PHE A 150 -10.22 7.87 -3.31
CA PHE A 150 -8.82 7.82 -3.71
C PHE A 150 -8.45 9.13 -4.42
N GLN A 151 -7.62 9.93 -3.77
CA GLN A 151 -7.13 11.23 -4.26
C GLN A 151 -5.66 11.39 -3.85
N PHE A 152 -4.92 12.17 -4.64
CA PHE A 152 -3.54 12.51 -4.32
C PHE A 152 -3.12 13.87 -4.87
N GLN A 153 -2.04 14.41 -4.30
CA GLN A 153 -1.28 15.55 -4.80
C GLN A 153 0.18 15.12 -4.93
N LEU A 154 0.73 15.21 -6.12
CA LEU A 154 2.15 15.03 -6.41
C LEU A 154 2.74 16.35 -6.86
N LYS A 155 3.78 16.84 -6.16
CA LYS A 155 4.63 17.95 -6.62
C LYS A 155 6.00 17.41 -6.97
N TYR A 156 6.61 17.95 -8.03
CA TYR A 156 7.89 17.42 -8.54
C TYR A 156 8.67 18.44 -9.36
N GLY A 157 9.94 18.11 -9.62
CA GLY A 157 10.86 18.93 -10.40
C GLY A 157 11.48 20.07 -9.61
N ASP A 158 12.18 20.98 -10.30
CA ASP A 158 12.92 22.06 -9.68
C ASP A 158 12.05 22.90 -8.75
N ASN A 159 12.40 22.94 -7.46
CA ASN A 159 11.63 23.58 -6.40
C ASN A 159 10.15 23.13 -6.37
N GLN A 160 9.84 21.91 -6.81
CA GLN A 160 8.49 21.34 -6.88
C GLN A 160 7.53 22.21 -7.70
N ALA A 161 8.02 22.80 -8.81
CA ALA A 161 7.24 23.73 -9.66
C ALA A 161 6.10 23.03 -10.42
N ASN A 162 6.16 21.71 -10.62
CA ASN A 162 5.10 20.93 -11.25
C ASN A 162 4.16 20.35 -10.19
N GLU A 163 2.87 20.23 -10.52
CA GLU A 163 1.86 19.69 -9.62
C GLU A 163 0.81 18.90 -10.40
N ILE A 164 0.55 17.66 -9.94
CA ILE A 164 -0.60 16.83 -10.31
C ILE A 164 -1.45 16.68 -9.06
N ASN A 165 -2.65 17.28 -9.03
CA ASN A 165 -3.46 17.38 -7.83
C ASN A 165 -4.91 16.99 -8.12
N THR A 166 -5.28 15.77 -7.73
CA THR A 166 -6.65 15.27 -7.87
C THR A 166 -7.55 15.67 -6.71
N ILE A 167 -6.98 16.26 -5.64
CA ILE A 167 -7.73 16.77 -4.48
C ILE A 167 -8.41 18.08 -4.87
N ASP A 168 -7.63 19.00 -5.48
CA ASP A 168 -8.08 20.34 -5.87
C ASP A 168 -8.35 20.41 -7.39
N MET A 169 -8.34 19.27 -8.09
CA MET A 169 -8.57 19.16 -9.54
C MET A 169 -7.69 20.11 -10.37
N LYS A 170 -6.39 20.11 -10.07
CA LYS A 170 -5.42 21.04 -10.66
C LYS A 170 -4.22 20.31 -11.25
N LEU A 171 -3.79 20.76 -12.43
CA LEU A 171 -2.52 20.40 -13.03
C LEU A 171 -1.69 21.65 -13.31
N VAL A 172 -0.42 21.64 -12.89
CA VAL A 172 0.56 22.70 -13.21
C VAL A 172 1.81 22.04 -13.78
N LYS A 173 2.28 22.56 -14.91
CA LYS A 173 3.49 22.08 -15.57
C LYS A 173 4.40 23.24 -15.96
N ASP A 174 5.65 23.19 -15.52
CA ASP A 174 6.72 24.06 -15.99
C ASP A 174 7.16 23.63 -17.39
N LEU A 175 7.00 24.51 -18.39
CA LEU A 175 7.37 24.26 -19.79
C LEU A 175 8.85 24.52 -20.06
N LYS A 176 9.66 24.85 -19.04
CA LYS A 176 11.11 25.10 -19.12
C LYS A 176 11.51 26.24 -20.08
N ASN A 177 10.55 27.05 -20.51
CA ASN A 177 10.77 28.24 -21.35
C ASN A 177 10.33 29.54 -20.61
N GLY A 178 10.18 29.47 -19.28
CA GLY A 178 9.66 30.56 -18.45
C GLY A 178 8.12 30.65 -18.40
N GLN A 179 7.42 29.71 -19.03
CA GLN A 179 5.97 29.63 -19.02
C GLN A 179 5.49 28.45 -18.17
N MET A 180 4.32 28.64 -17.55
CA MET A 180 3.63 27.60 -16.81
C MET A 180 2.33 27.23 -17.52
N LEU A 181 2.09 25.94 -17.73
CA LEU A 181 0.78 25.43 -18.13
C LEU A 181 -0.03 25.18 -16.86
N GLY A 182 -1.21 25.78 -16.76
CA GLY A 182 -2.18 25.54 -15.70
C GLY A 182 -3.48 24.98 -16.28
N VAL A 183 -3.95 23.85 -15.76
CA VAL A 183 -5.24 23.25 -16.10
C VAL A 183 -6.09 23.20 -14.83
N SER A 184 -7.25 23.85 -14.86
CA SER A 184 -8.32 23.73 -13.86
C SER A 184 -9.24 22.58 -14.24
N ASP A 185 -9.95 22.03 -13.25
CA ASP A 185 -10.87 20.89 -13.42
C ASP A 185 -10.19 19.62 -13.94
N PHE A 186 -8.88 19.49 -13.64
CA PHE A 186 -8.11 18.32 -13.99
C PHE A 186 -8.62 17.05 -13.28
N GLN A 187 -8.99 16.05 -14.06
CA GLN A 187 -9.45 14.76 -13.56
C GLN A 187 -8.74 13.63 -14.31
N LEU A 188 -8.39 12.57 -13.59
CA LEU A 188 -7.86 11.34 -14.18
C LEU A 188 -8.99 10.51 -14.78
N MET A 189 -8.72 9.85 -15.91
CA MET A 189 -9.58 8.81 -16.46
C MET A 189 -9.58 7.58 -15.53
N ASN A 190 -10.61 6.75 -15.62
CA ASN A 190 -10.73 5.56 -14.77
C ASN A 190 -9.54 4.60 -14.93
N GLU A 191 -9.04 4.43 -16.16
CA GLU A 191 -7.87 3.59 -16.44
C GLU A 191 -6.57 4.17 -15.84
N GLU A 192 -6.40 5.49 -15.90
CA GLU A 192 -5.27 6.18 -15.29
C GLU A 192 -5.30 6.03 -13.76
N ARG A 193 -6.48 6.24 -13.15
CA ARG A 193 -6.69 6.04 -11.72
C ARG A 193 -6.35 4.61 -11.31
N GLN A 194 -6.79 3.62 -12.09
CA GLN A 194 -6.52 2.21 -11.83
C GLN A 194 -5.02 1.89 -11.89
N LYS A 195 -4.33 2.36 -12.94
CA LYS A 195 -2.87 2.16 -13.10
C LYS A 195 -2.08 2.81 -11.97
N ILE A 196 -2.45 4.05 -11.61
CA ILE A 196 -1.76 4.79 -10.53
C ILE A 196 -2.01 4.11 -9.19
N TYR A 197 -3.25 3.71 -8.89
CA TYR A 197 -3.58 3.02 -7.64
C TYR A 197 -2.86 1.68 -7.50
N LYS A 198 -2.85 0.87 -8.58
CA LYS A 198 -2.04 -0.35 -8.64
C LYS A 198 -0.57 -0.08 -8.30
N LYS A 199 0.04 0.91 -8.94
CA LYS A 199 1.44 1.29 -8.70
C LYS A 199 1.66 1.73 -7.25
N MET A 200 0.76 2.50 -6.67
CA MET A 200 0.82 2.91 -5.26
C MET A 200 0.81 1.69 -4.32
N VAL A 201 -0.13 0.76 -4.50
CA VAL A 201 -0.21 -0.46 -3.68
C VAL A 201 1.07 -1.30 -3.81
N LEU A 202 1.57 -1.51 -5.03
CA LEU A 202 2.81 -2.26 -5.27
C LEU A 202 4.06 -1.56 -4.71
N SER A 203 4.03 -0.23 -4.60
CA SER A 203 5.07 0.56 -3.93
C SER A 203 4.93 0.58 -2.40
N ASN A 204 3.96 -0.15 -1.86
CA ASN A 204 3.64 -0.18 -0.44
C ASN A 204 3.53 1.23 0.17
N TYR A 205 2.74 2.10 -0.48
CA TYR A 205 2.63 3.52 -0.16
C TYR A 205 2.06 3.80 1.24
N LEU A 206 1.40 2.83 1.87
CA LEU A 206 0.85 2.99 3.23
C LEU A 206 1.89 2.76 4.33
N SER A 207 3.00 2.09 4.01
CA SER A 207 4.06 1.82 5.00
C SER A 207 4.83 3.09 5.35
N GLU A 208 5.40 3.11 6.54
CA GLU A 208 6.39 4.11 6.91
C GLU A 208 7.60 4.03 5.96
N LYS A 209 8.11 5.17 5.52
CA LYS A 209 9.24 5.28 4.63
C LYS A 209 10.44 5.94 5.33
N LYS A 210 11.62 5.40 5.11
CA LYS A 210 12.88 5.92 5.66
C LYS A 210 13.74 6.47 4.55
N PHE A 211 13.53 7.74 4.23
CA PHE A 211 14.25 8.41 3.15
C PHE A 211 15.68 8.82 3.56
N ALA A 212 16.62 8.59 2.65
CA ALA A 212 17.93 9.25 2.73
C ALA A 212 17.81 10.69 2.19
N THR A 213 18.63 11.58 2.75
CA THR A 213 18.78 12.97 2.30
C THR A 213 20.03 13.08 1.45
N CYS A 214 19.89 13.48 0.19
CA CYS A 214 20.99 13.66 -0.76
C CYS A 214 20.98 15.05 -1.44
N THR A 215 19.96 15.86 -1.18
CA THR A 215 19.82 17.23 -1.66
C THR A 215 19.39 18.15 -0.51
N GLU A 216 19.62 19.47 -0.64
CA GLU A 216 19.20 20.44 0.38
C GLU A 216 17.68 20.58 0.46
N LYS A 217 17.00 20.38 -0.66
CA LYS A 217 15.54 20.44 -0.77
C LYS A 217 15.01 19.18 -1.42
N PRO A 218 13.85 18.66 -0.97
CA PRO A 218 13.26 17.49 -1.59
C PRO A 218 12.76 17.80 -3.02
N ASP A 219 13.02 16.85 -3.94
CA ASP A 219 12.58 16.95 -5.34
C ASP A 219 11.10 16.62 -5.50
N PHE A 220 10.56 15.80 -4.59
CA PHE A 220 9.20 15.27 -4.63
C PHE A 220 8.45 15.53 -3.33
N TYR A 221 7.15 15.80 -3.47
CA TYR A 221 6.17 15.74 -2.40
C TYR A 221 4.97 14.93 -2.88
N LEU A 222 4.53 13.95 -2.11
CA LEU A 222 3.33 13.17 -2.37
C LEU A 222 2.43 13.17 -1.14
N LYS A 223 1.18 13.60 -1.34
CA LYS A 223 0.08 13.44 -0.38
C LYS A 223 -0.95 12.51 -0.97
N VAL A 224 -1.34 11.47 -0.23
CA VAL A 224 -2.40 10.53 -0.63
C VAL A 224 -3.51 10.56 0.39
N LYS A 225 -4.75 10.64 -0.10
CA LYS A 225 -5.98 10.48 0.69
C LYS A 225 -6.71 9.24 0.21
N ILE A 226 -6.97 8.31 1.11
CA ILE A 226 -7.70 7.07 0.81
C ILE A 226 -8.60 6.70 1.98
N ASN A 227 -9.91 6.56 1.73
CA ASN A 227 -10.92 6.12 2.71
C ASN A 227 -10.80 6.78 4.10
N GLY A 228 -10.46 8.06 4.17
CA GLY A 228 -10.26 8.80 5.42
C GLY A 228 -8.83 8.75 5.98
N ALA A 229 -7.94 7.90 5.47
CA ALA A 229 -6.53 7.93 5.80
C ALA A 229 -5.78 8.95 4.95
N VAL A 230 -4.74 9.57 5.54
CA VAL A 230 -3.85 10.51 4.84
C VAL A 230 -2.41 10.07 5.08
N ARG A 231 -1.60 10.09 4.01
CA ARG A 231 -0.14 9.90 4.07
C ARG A 231 0.53 11.04 3.30
N GLU A 232 1.64 11.50 3.83
CA GLU A 232 2.43 12.57 3.21
C GLU A 232 3.92 12.18 3.23
N TYR A 233 4.59 12.42 2.11
CA TYR A 233 6.00 12.08 1.90
C TYR A 233 6.72 13.24 1.24
N ASN A 234 7.96 13.48 1.69
CA ASN A 234 8.90 14.39 1.03
C ASN A 234 10.20 13.62 0.85
N TRP A 235 10.72 13.57 -0.37
CA TRP A 235 11.98 12.88 -0.64
C TRP A 235 12.70 13.45 -1.85
N SER A 236 13.96 13.05 -2.00
CA SER A 236 14.80 13.34 -3.16
C SER A 236 15.12 12.05 -3.91
N ASP A 237 15.53 12.17 -5.17
CA ASP A 237 15.95 11.02 -5.99
C ASP A 237 17.33 10.53 -5.56
N CYS A 238 17.40 9.85 -4.42
CA CYS A 238 18.61 9.26 -3.87
C CYS A 238 18.75 7.80 -4.29
N THR A 239 19.74 7.48 -5.10
CA THR A 239 19.93 6.13 -5.68
C THR A 239 20.44 5.08 -4.70
N ASN A 240 20.91 5.48 -3.53
CA ASN A 240 21.49 4.60 -2.50
C ASN A 240 20.49 4.16 -1.42
N ASN A 241 19.23 4.53 -1.53
CA ASN A 241 18.19 4.17 -0.57
C ASN A 241 17.00 3.57 -1.29
N GLU A 242 16.51 2.43 -0.79
CA GLU A 242 15.43 1.66 -1.43
C GLU A 242 14.10 2.41 -1.41
N ASP A 243 13.72 3.03 -0.29
CA ASP A 243 12.48 3.81 -0.21
C ASP A 243 12.47 5.00 -1.16
N ASN A 244 13.63 5.69 -1.32
CA ASN A 244 13.76 6.77 -2.30
C ASN A 244 13.54 6.25 -3.72
N LYS A 245 14.17 5.12 -4.10
CA LYS A 245 13.99 4.52 -5.43
C LYS A 245 12.56 4.13 -5.71
N ILE A 246 11.92 3.40 -4.78
CA ILE A 246 10.54 2.93 -4.92
C ILE A 246 9.58 4.12 -5.09
N MET A 247 9.73 5.16 -4.28
CA MET A 247 8.85 6.31 -4.33
C MET A 247 9.15 7.23 -5.54
N THR A 248 10.40 7.31 -5.98
CA THR A 248 10.76 8.01 -7.23
C THR A 248 10.18 7.28 -8.45
N ASP A 249 10.25 5.95 -8.49
CA ASP A 249 9.63 5.14 -9.55
C ASP A 249 8.10 5.28 -9.58
N LEU A 250 7.46 5.34 -8.40
CA LEU A 250 6.04 5.67 -8.29
C LEU A 250 5.73 7.06 -8.85
N ALA A 251 6.48 8.09 -8.45
CA ALA A 251 6.27 9.46 -8.93
C ALA A 251 6.45 9.55 -10.44
N ASN A 252 7.51 8.95 -10.99
CA ASN A 252 7.79 8.93 -12.42
C ASN A 252 6.68 8.22 -13.20
N THR A 253 6.14 7.11 -12.68
CA THR A 253 4.99 6.42 -13.29
C THR A 253 3.76 7.33 -13.36
N ILE A 254 3.44 8.06 -12.29
CA ILE A 254 2.31 9.02 -12.28
C ILE A 254 2.54 10.13 -13.31
N ILE A 255 3.75 10.69 -13.35
CA ILE A 255 4.14 11.75 -14.28
C ILE A 255 4.02 11.28 -15.74
N GLU A 256 4.49 10.08 -16.04
CA GLU A 256 4.42 9.48 -17.37
C GLU A 256 2.98 9.29 -17.84
N ILE A 257 2.11 8.70 -16.99
CA ILE A 257 0.68 8.50 -17.30
C ILE A 257 0.01 9.83 -17.67
N VAL A 258 0.24 10.88 -16.86
CA VAL A 258 -0.37 12.19 -17.10
C VAL A 258 0.23 12.88 -18.33
N ASN A 259 1.55 12.80 -18.53
CA ASN A 259 2.20 13.41 -19.70
C ASN A 259 1.78 12.75 -21.01
N THR A 260 1.59 11.42 -21.05
CA THR A 260 1.11 10.71 -22.25
C THR A 260 -0.21 11.29 -22.72
N ARG A 261 -1.16 11.50 -21.80
CA ARG A 261 -2.44 12.14 -22.12
C ARG A 261 -2.29 13.57 -22.67
N LEU A 262 -1.38 14.38 -22.08
CA LEU A 262 -1.17 15.76 -22.54
C LEU A 262 -0.60 15.83 -23.95
N VAL A 263 0.16 14.80 -24.39
CA VAL A 263 0.71 14.71 -25.75
C VAL A 263 -0.36 14.24 -26.74
N GLU A 264 -1.22 13.29 -26.34
CA GLU A 264 -2.29 12.76 -27.19
C GLU A 264 -3.42 13.78 -27.41
N ASN A 265 -3.71 14.61 -26.41
CA ASN A 265 -4.73 15.66 -26.46
C ASN A 265 -4.07 16.99 -26.84
N LYS A 266 -3.57 17.13 -28.07
CA LYS A 266 -2.95 18.37 -28.58
C LYS A 266 -3.89 19.60 -28.63
N ASP A 267 -5.13 19.46 -28.21
CA ASP A 267 -6.17 20.50 -28.24
C ASP A 267 -6.55 21.04 -26.83
N LEU A 268 -5.67 20.87 -25.82
CA LEU A 268 -5.83 21.47 -24.48
C LEU A 268 -4.99 22.73 -24.36
#